data_fc6c80ff35e91219ec6ef1a9b931f862
#
_entry.id   fc6c80ff35e91219ec6ef1a9b931f862
#
_cell.length_a   1.000
_cell.length_b   1.000
_cell.length_c   1.000
_cell.angle_alpha   90.00
_cell.angle_beta   90.00
_cell.angle_gamma   90.00
#
_symmetry.space_group_name_H-M   'P 1'
#
loop_
_entity.id
_entity.type
_entity.pdbx_description
1 polymer ?
#
loop_
_entity_poly.entity_id
_entity_poly.type
_entity_poly.pdbx_seq_one_letter_code
_entity_poly.pdbx_strand_id
1 'polypeptide(L)' 'MRALVLRLIEEVAESADCTLISEINDNTVLLESGLDSLGFAILVARLEEELGRDPFTENDEVIYPKTLGEFVAVYEQ' A
#
# COMPACT_ATOMS: atom_id res chain seq x y z
N MET A 1 0.05 -3.51 -11.90
CA MET A 1 0.30 -2.75 -10.66
C MET A 1 -0.40 -3.34 -9.43
N ARG A 2 -1.69 -3.68 -9.56
CA ARG A 2 -2.43 -4.26 -8.41
C ARG A 2 -1.79 -5.54 -7.88
N ALA A 3 -1.35 -6.43 -8.77
CA ALA A 3 -0.74 -7.69 -8.35
C ALA A 3 0.55 -7.46 -7.55
N LEU A 4 1.36 -6.49 -7.97
CA LEU A 4 2.57 -6.13 -7.25
C LEU A 4 2.24 -5.58 -5.87
N VAL A 5 1.26 -4.68 -5.79
CA VAL A 5 0.84 -4.08 -4.52
C VAL A 5 0.35 -5.15 -3.57
N LEU A 6 -0.50 -6.06 -4.06
CA LEU A 6 -1.03 -7.15 -3.22
C LEU A 6 0.08 -8.07 -2.71
N ARG A 7 1.05 -8.39 -3.57
CA ARG A 7 2.17 -9.22 -3.16
C ARG A 7 2.99 -8.54 -2.06
N LEU A 8 3.27 -7.24 -2.23
CA LEU A 8 4.03 -6.50 -1.24
C LEU A 8 3.26 -6.33 0.06
N ILE A 9 1.93 -6.17 0.00
CA ILE A 9 1.10 -6.12 1.20
C ILE A 9 1.26 -7.41 2.00
N GLU A 10 1.23 -8.56 1.33
CA GLU A 10 1.40 -9.84 2.01
C GLU A 10 2.79 -9.97 2.63
N GLU A 11 3.83 -9.57 1.89
CA GLU A 11 5.21 -9.63 2.40
C GLU A 11 5.41 -8.69 3.59
N VAL A 12 4.87 -7.50 3.52
CA VAL A 12 4.97 -6.53 4.61
C VAL A 12 4.21 -7.01 5.84
N ALA A 13 3.01 -7.55 5.64
CA ALA A 13 2.21 -8.08 6.75
C ALA A 13 2.96 -9.19 7.47
N GLU A 14 3.60 -10.08 6.72
CA GLU A 14 4.40 -11.15 7.29
C GLU A 14 5.59 -10.60 8.08
N SER A 15 6.30 -9.61 7.50
CA SER A 15 7.46 -8.98 8.16
C SER A 15 7.07 -8.21 9.42
N ALA A 16 5.92 -7.55 9.40
CA ALA A 16 5.43 -6.75 10.52
C ALA A 16 4.58 -7.56 11.51
N ASP A 17 4.46 -8.87 11.28
CA ASP A 17 3.67 -9.77 12.11
C ASP A 17 2.20 -9.34 12.19
N CYS A 18 1.68 -8.85 11.08
CA CYS A 18 0.27 -8.45 10.95
C CYS A 18 -0.53 -9.57 10.32
N THR A 19 -1.79 -9.69 10.71
CA THR A 19 -2.71 -10.66 10.12
C THR A 19 -3.67 -9.93 9.19
N LEU A 20 -3.60 -10.24 7.90
CA LEU A 20 -4.50 -9.62 6.92
C LEU A 20 -5.87 -10.28 6.96
N ILE A 21 -6.90 -9.49 6.59
CA ILE A 21 -8.24 -10.04 6.41
C ILE A 21 -8.24 -11.00 5.23
N SER A 22 -9.20 -11.91 5.20
CA SER A 22 -9.24 -12.98 4.21
C SER A 22 -9.48 -12.50 2.79
N GLU A 23 -10.11 -11.35 2.61
CA GLU A 23 -10.43 -10.82 1.30
C GLU A 23 -10.12 -9.35 1.22
N ILE A 24 -9.16 -9.00 0.35
CA ILE A 24 -8.75 -7.62 0.11
C ILE A 24 -9.13 -7.27 -1.32
N ASN A 25 -9.92 -6.20 -1.49
CA ASN A 25 -10.35 -5.72 -2.79
C ASN A 25 -10.14 -4.20 -2.87
N ASP A 26 -10.54 -3.61 -4.02
CA ASP A 26 -10.33 -2.19 -4.26
C ASP A 26 -11.03 -1.29 -3.24
N ASN A 27 -12.10 -1.76 -2.63
CA ASN A 27 -12.86 -0.99 -1.64
C ASN A 27 -12.35 -1.19 -0.22
N THR A 28 -11.39 -2.08 -0.01
CA THR A 28 -10.83 -2.34 1.31
C THR A 28 -10.00 -1.16 1.77
N VAL A 29 -10.31 -0.65 2.96
CA VAL A 29 -9.50 0.40 3.58
C VAL A 29 -8.19 -0.23 4.06
N LEU A 30 -7.06 0.29 3.59
CA LEU A 30 -5.76 -0.33 3.85
C LEU A 30 -5.43 -0.47 5.33
N LEU A 31 -5.73 0.56 6.13
CA LEU A 31 -5.46 0.50 7.57
C LEU A 31 -6.44 -0.41 8.31
N GLU A 32 -7.47 -0.88 7.64
CA GLU A 32 -8.43 -1.85 8.19
C GLU A 32 -8.24 -3.25 7.60
N SER A 33 -7.26 -3.41 6.70
CA SER A 33 -6.99 -4.70 6.07
C SER A 33 -6.15 -5.63 6.94
N GLY A 34 -5.70 -5.15 8.08
CA GLY A 34 -4.79 -5.87 8.96
C GLY A 34 -3.43 -5.19 9.07
N LEU A 35 -3.10 -4.31 8.14
CA LEU A 35 -1.89 -3.51 8.24
C LEU A 35 -2.10 -2.36 9.20
N ASP A 36 -1.13 -2.13 10.07
CA ASP A 36 -1.12 -0.94 10.91
C ASP A 36 -0.38 0.21 10.18
N SER A 37 -0.23 1.35 10.85
CA SER A 37 0.43 2.50 10.25
C SER A 37 1.90 2.23 9.94
N LEU A 38 2.56 1.42 10.76
CA LEU A 38 3.95 1.04 10.50
C LEU A 38 4.03 0.13 9.26
N GLY A 39 3.13 -0.84 9.14
CA GLY A 39 3.07 -1.71 7.97
C GLY A 39 2.81 -0.91 6.70
N PHE A 40 1.92 0.07 6.76
CA PHE A 40 1.65 0.95 5.63
C PHE A 40 2.90 1.73 5.21
N ALA A 41 3.65 2.26 6.17
CA ALA A 41 4.87 2.99 5.87
C ALA A 41 5.92 2.09 5.21
N ILE A 42 6.04 0.85 5.68
CA ILE A 42 6.96 -0.12 5.08
C ILE A 42 6.53 -0.44 3.66
N LEU A 43 5.23 -0.59 3.43
CA LEU A 43 4.69 -0.87 2.09
C LEU A 43 5.07 0.25 1.11
N VAL A 44 4.91 1.50 1.52
CA VAL A 44 5.28 2.64 0.69
C VAL A 44 6.77 2.62 0.36
N ALA A 45 7.61 2.33 1.35
CA ALA A 45 9.05 2.25 1.16
C ALA A 45 9.44 1.13 0.19
N ARG A 46 8.78 -0.04 0.31
CA ARG A 46 9.04 -1.16 -0.59
C ARG A 46 8.63 -0.86 -2.02
N LEU A 47 7.50 -0.18 -2.19
CA LEU A 47 7.05 0.22 -3.53
C LEU A 47 8.00 1.24 -4.16
N GLU A 48 8.54 2.15 -3.37
CA GLU A 48 9.53 3.09 -3.86
C GLU A 48 10.77 2.35 -4.38
N GLU A 49 11.23 1.34 -3.66
CA GLU A 49 12.37 0.53 -4.09
C GLU A 49 12.08 -0.24 -5.38
N GLU A 50 10.87 -0.80 -5.49
CA GLU A 50 10.49 -1.61 -6.66
C GLU A 50 10.26 -0.76 -7.91
N LEU A 51 9.67 0.40 -7.75
CA LEU A 51 9.26 1.26 -8.87
C LEU A 51 10.24 2.39 -9.16
N GLY A 52 11.12 2.70 -8.22
CA GLY A 52 12.08 3.78 -8.36
C GLY A 52 11.45 5.15 -8.33
N ARG A 53 10.26 5.29 -7.75
CA ARG A 53 9.57 6.58 -7.67
C ARG A 53 8.72 6.63 -6.39
N ASP A 54 8.48 7.86 -5.94
CA ASP A 54 7.65 8.12 -4.77
C ASP A 54 6.59 9.16 -5.14
N PRO A 55 5.39 8.73 -5.54
CA PRO A 55 4.35 9.67 -5.96
C PRO A 55 3.85 10.59 -4.84
N PHE A 56 4.08 10.22 -3.58
CA PHE A 56 3.67 11.05 -2.46
C PHE A 56 4.55 12.28 -2.28
N THR A 57 5.81 12.20 -2.70
CA THR A 57 6.73 13.34 -2.65
C THR A 57 6.81 14.07 -3.99
N GLU A 58 6.43 13.42 -5.09
CA GLU A 58 6.43 14.03 -6.42
C GLU A 58 5.29 15.02 -6.62
N ASN A 59 4.21 14.88 -5.86
CA ASN A 59 3.05 15.74 -5.96
C ASN A 59 3.09 16.83 -4.90
N ASP A 60 2.70 18.05 -5.27
CA ASP A 60 2.62 19.16 -4.33
C ASP A 60 1.48 18.99 -3.34
N GLU A 61 0.48 18.21 -3.70
CA GLU A 61 -0.64 17.92 -2.81
C GLU A 61 -0.38 16.65 -2.02
N VAL A 62 -0.71 16.69 -0.73
CA VAL A 62 -0.62 15.51 0.12
C VAL A 62 -1.86 14.66 -0.12
N ILE A 63 -1.66 13.51 -0.76
CA ILE A 63 -2.74 12.58 -1.06
C ILE A 63 -2.61 11.40 -0.09
N TYR A 64 -3.67 11.16 0.68
CA TYR A 64 -3.72 10.01 1.58
C TYR A 64 -4.75 9.02 1.06
N PRO A 65 -4.34 8.02 0.26
CA PRO A 65 -5.27 7.01 -0.22
C PRO A 65 -5.78 6.18 0.95
N LYS A 66 -7.08 5.96 0.98
CA LYS A 66 -7.71 5.17 2.05
C LYS A 66 -7.88 3.72 1.64
N THR A 67 -8.32 3.49 0.41
CA THR A 67 -8.61 2.14 -0.08
C THR A 67 -7.49 1.63 -0.95
N LEU A 68 -7.48 0.31 -1.15
CA LEU A 68 -6.52 -0.30 -2.05
C LEU A 68 -6.63 0.27 -3.47
N GLY A 69 -7.84 0.47 -3.98
CA GLY A 69 -8.03 1.04 -5.30
C GLY A 69 -7.44 2.44 -5.44
N GLU A 70 -7.65 3.29 -4.44
CA GLU A 70 -7.06 4.63 -4.43
C GLU A 70 -5.54 4.57 -4.37
N PHE A 71 -5.00 3.66 -3.57
CA PHE A 71 -3.56 3.47 -3.43
C PHE A 71 -2.92 3.04 -4.74
N VAL A 72 -3.52 2.04 -5.39
CA VAL A 72 -3.03 1.56 -6.69
C VAL A 72 -3.09 2.68 -7.74
N ALA A 73 -4.18 3.46 -7.74
CA ALA A 73 -4.36 4.55 -8.70
C ALA A 73 -3.25 5.61 -8.58
N VAL A 74 -2.79 5.89 -7.37
CA VAL A 74 -1.70 6.85 -7.17
C VAL A 74 -0.43 6.40 -7.90
N TYR A 75 -0.13 5.11 -7.85
CA TYR A 75 1.06 4.56 -8.49
C TYR A 75 0.91 4.34 -9.99
N GLU A 76 -0.31 4.37 -10.50
CA GLU A 76 -0.57 4.21 -11.93
C GLU A 76 -0.59 5.53 -12.71
N GLN A 77 -0.45 6.65 -12.03
CA GLN A 77 -0.40 7.96 -12.68
C GLN A 77 0.91 8.20 -13.42
#